data_4071f2a5b93ab406eff9ec0231113e96
#
_entry.id   4071f2a5b93ab406eff9ec0231113e96
#
_cell.length_a   1.000
_cell.length_b   1.000
_cell.length_c   1.000
_cell.angle_alpha   90.00
_cell.angle_beta   90.00
_cell.angle_gamma   90.00
#
_symmetry.space_group_name_H-M   'P 1'
#
loop_
_entity.id
_entity.type
_entity.pdbx_description
1 polymer ?
#
loop_
_entity_poly.entity_id
_entity_poly.type
_entity_poly.pdbx_seq_one_letter_code
_entity_poly.pdbx_strand_id
1 'polypeptide(L)'
;TPRVVDRTPLPPGEGARRRAGEGTGLPEPSLQQEGTHPPEPSSQGSNQAPPHTQDRQAQAAALALRRALLLVTGGPGTGKTTTIARLLLLRIAQAHASNTPAPRIALAAPTGRAAERMAESLRAAVARAIAVGIDTTLADALPIGASTLHRLLGVIPDSPHFRHNADNPLPFDLIVVDEASMVDLPLMCKLVEAVADGTQLILLGDADQLPSVEAGDVLAAILQAAGPGDALQPDDAQALQPLFGSAPGGTPSAVISTTHTGGLAGHRVHLLRGYRQADDFALAPLADAIRAGDADTVLALLRSGQLAGVHFHEDGEDPLALGRDALLAHWRALAAAQDPAVALRDASRLRLLTAVRAGPQGARGLNARIEQLLAETGSGARRLGGASPWFQGRLLLITENSYRHGLFNGDVGICLRSDPGASAAPGERAHTHGRSGATAGAARSEADPHAGQAGQGALVAWFEGDGDGQVRGFHPAALPAHESAFAMTVHKAQGSEFDDVWLQLPTRDARVLSRELLYTGITRARRALHLAGNEAVIRSALARHAARISGLAWRLGGSSDTPQASAISTKAPLPEPPAGVPVQGALF
;
A
#
# COMPACT_ATOMS: atom_id res chain seq x y z
N THR A 1 -27.66 5.25 -53.31
CA THR A 1 -27.76 6.57 -53.94
C THR A 1 -28.99 7.33 -53.48
N PRO A 2 -28.92 8.66 -53.44
CA PRO A 2 -28.37 9.44 -52.33
C PRO A 2 -29.33 10.58 -51.86
N ARG A 3 -28.91 11.34 -50.83
CA ARG A 3 -28.99 12.84 -50.67
C ARG A 3 -28.92 13.20 -49.21
N VAL A 4 -27.89 13.74 -48.66
CA VAL A 4 -27.27 15.09 -48.62
C VAL A 4 -28.27 16.25 -48.63
N VAL A 5 -28.30 17.05 -47.55
CA VAL A 5 -28.39 18.52 -47.37
C VAL A 5 -28.30 18.78 -45.86
N ASP A 6 -27.24 19.22 -45.28
CA ASP A 6 -26.48 20.45 -45.17
C ASP A 6 -27.31 21.71 -44.86
N ARG A 7 -26.99 22.35 -43.70
CA ARG A 7 -26.76 23.80 -43.49
C ARG A 7 -27.06 24.29 -42.06
N THR A 8 -26.04 24.63 -41.37
CA THR A 8 -25.91 25.78 -40.46
C THR A 8 -25.96 27.12 -41.28
N PRO A 9 -26.00 28.36 -40.74
CA PRO A 9 -25.62 28.87 -39.42
C PRO A 9 -26.43 30.07 -38.88
N LEU A 10 -26.02 30.61 -37.72
CA LEU A 10 -26.23 31.89 -37.01
C LEU A 10 -25.96 33.14 -37.89
N PRO A 11 -26.10 34.39 -37.38
CA PRO A 11 -26.58 35.10 -36.22
C PRO A 11 -27.25 36.48 -36.53
N PRO A 12 -27.01 37.66 -35.92
CA PRO A 12 -27.55 38.27 -34.72
C PRO A 12 -28.33 39.58 -35.01
N GLY A 13 -28.84 40.27 -33.97
CA GLY A 13 -29.40 41.62 -34.23
C GLY A 13 -29.89 42.34 -32.96
N GLU A 14 -29.15 43.34 -32.63
CA GLU A 14 -29.36 44.43 -31.68
C GLU A 14 -30.59 45.30 -31.93
N GLY A 15 -30.97 46.08 -30.90
CA GLY A 15 -31.50 47.41 -31.07
C GLY A 15 -32.80 47.69 -30.32
N ALA A 16 -32.75 48.28 -29.20
CA ALA A 16 -32.76 49.73 -28.92
C ALA A 16 -34.12 50.35 -28.64
N ARG A 17 -34.23 50.92 -27.44
CA ARG A 17 -34.72 52.27 -27.07
C ARG A 17 -36.21 52.58 -26.92
N ARG A 18 -36.49 53.18 -25.73
CA ARG A 18 -37.30 54.39 -25.40
C ARG A 18 -38.79 54.20 -25.23
N ARG A 19 -39.46 54.71 -24.21
CA ARG A 19 -39.67 55.99 -23.49
C ARG A 19 -40.83 55.79 -22.53
N ALA A 20 -40.78 56.18 -21.25
CA ALA A 20 -41.27 57.44 -20.66
C ALA A 20 -42.79 57.63 -20.58
N GLY A 21 -43.30 58.00 -19.38
CA GLY A 21 -44.58 58.58 -19.08
C GLY A 21 -45.03 58.24 -17.65
N GLU A 22 -44.72 59.00 -16.65
CA GLU A 22 -45.43 60.15 -15.98
C GLU A 22 -46.82 59.81 -15.43
N GLY A 23 -46.99 60.03 -14.11
CA GLY A 23 -48.21 60.54 -13.59
C GLY A 23 -48.60 60.17 -12.18
N THR A 24 -48.17 61.00 -11.21
CA THR A 24 -49.02 61.66 -10.15
C THR A 24 -49.74 60.82 -9.10
N GLY A 25 -49.50 61.17 -7.82
CA GLY A 25 -50.52 61.44 -6.84
C GLY A 25 -50.24 60.87 -5.42
N LEU A 26 -49.80 61.74 -4.50
CA LEU A 26 -49.82 61.60 -3.04
C LEU A 26 -51.28 61.71 -2.49
N PRO A 27 -51.67 61.45 -1.21
CA PRO A 27 -50.85 61.59 0.02
C PRO A 27 -51.05 60.49 1.10
N GLU A 28 -50.22 60.58 2.11
CA GLU A 28 -50.27 59.87 3.40
C GLU A 28 -51.55 60.15 4.24
N PRO A 29 -51.80 59.26 5.28
CA PRO A 29 -51.41 59.66 6.61
C PRO A 29 -50.85 58.57 7.53
N SER A 30 -50.01 59.05 8.40
CA SER A 30 -49.44 58.49 9.60
C SER A 30 -50.34 57.66 10.51
N LEU A 31 -49.83 56.50 11.02
CA LEU A 31 -50.12 56.04 12.38
C LEU A 31 -48.91 55.18 12.87
N GLN A 32 -48.41 55.62 14.01
CA GLN A 32 -47.36 54.93 14.83
C GLN A 32 -47.91 53.59 15.32
N GLN A 33 -47.12 52.57 15.23
CA GLN A 33 -47.10 51.44 16.18
C GLN A 33 -45.70 50.79 16.23
N GLU A 34 -45.20 50.73 17.45
CA GLU A 34 -44.00 50.00 17.89
C GLU A 34 -44.08 48.54 17.50
N GLY A 35 -43.09 48.06 16.81
CA GLY A 35 -42.96 46.65 16.47
C GLY A 35 -41.48 46.26 16.52
N THR A 36 -41.16 45.49 17.51
CA THR A 36 -39.85 44.85 17.79
C THR A 36 -39.28 44.23 16.53
N HIS A 37 -38.10 44.72 16.11
CA HIS A 37 -37.27 44.10 15.09
C HIS A 37 -36.66 42.80 15.63
N PRO A 38 -36.71 41.69 14.87
CA PRO A 38 -35.81 40.56 15.14
C PRO A 38 -34.37 40.98 14.78
N PRO A 39 -33.38 40.53 15.53
CA PRO A 39 -32.01 40.89 15.26
C PRO A 39 -31.55 40.30 13.91
N GLU A 40 -30.95 41.15 13.09
CA GLU A 40 -30.22 40.73 11.90
C GLU A 40 -29.16 39.71 12.29
N PRO A 41 -28.91 38.63 11.51
CA PRO A 41 -27.83 37.74 11.75
C PRO A 41 -26.51 38.48 11.46
N SER A 42 -25.83 38.86 12.54
CA SER A 42 -24.46 39.40 12.48
C SER A 42 -23.57 38.41 11.73
N SER A 43 -23.20 38.75 10.51
CA SER A 43 -22.17 38.11 9.72
C SER A 43 -20.78 38.41 10.33
N GLN A 44 -20.53 37.89 11.51
CA GLN A 44 -19.21 37.62 12.00
C GLN A 44 -19.00 36.12 11.90
N GLY A 45 -18.75 35.64 10.69
CA GLY A 45 -18.05 34.40 10.47
C GLY A 45 -16.68 34.52 11.09
N SER A 46 -16.60 34.18 12.38
CA SER A 46 -15.32 33.90 13.03
C SER A 46 -14.70 32.75 12.24
N ASN A 47 -13.77 33.10 11.39
CA ASN A 47 -12.78 32.20 10.82
C ASN A 47 -11.88 31.73 11.97
N GLN A 48 -12.47 31.02 12.96
CA GLN A 48 -11.71 30.29 13.94
C GLN A 48 -11.11 29.10 13.17
N ALA A 49 -9.80 29.25 12.86
CA ALA A 49 -8.98 28.11 12.51
C ALA A 49 -9.30 26.97 13.50
N PRO A 50 -9.48 25.72 13.02
CA PRO A 50 -9.77 24.60 13.91
C PRO A 50 -8.71 24.57 15.01
N PRO A 51 -9.08 24.21 16.26
CA PRO A 51 -8.17 24.19 17.39
C PRO A 51 -6.91 23.45 16.97
N HIS A 52 -5.75 24.09 17.17
CA HIS A 52 -4.43 23.66 16.72
C HIS A 52 -4.27 22.15 16.84
N THR A 53 -4.46 21.45 15.73
CA THR A 53 -4.20 20.02 15.64
C THR A 53 -2.71 19.85 15.90
N GLN A 54 -2.36 19.25 17.03
CA GLN A 54 -0.98 19.00 17.40
C GLN A 54 -0.28 18.31 16.22
N ASP A 55 0.86 18.85 15.78
CA ASP A 55 1.65 18.25 14.70
C ASP A 55 2.28 16.95 15.20
N ARG A 56 1.56 15.85 15.00
CA ARG A 56 2.02 14.50 15.38
C ARG A 56 3.30 14.09 14.67
N GLN A 57 3.54 14.63 13.47
CA GLN A 57 4.79 14.37 12.74
C GLN A 57 5.96 15.05 13.44
N ALA A 58 5.78 16.29 13.89
CA ALA A 58 6.80 16.98 14.68
C ALA A 58 7.04 16.29 16.04
N GLN A 59 5.97 15.81 16.70
CA GLN A 59 6.09 15.03 17.93
C GLN A 59 6.89 13.74 17.72
N ALA A 60 6.63 13.00 16.64
CA ALA A 60 7.36 11.79 16.32
C ALA A 60 8.84 12.08 16.05
N ALA A 61 9.15 13.13 15.29
CA ALA A 61 10.52 13.53 15.01
C ALA A 61 11.27 13.96 16.28
N ALA A 62 10.62 14.71 17.15
CA ALA A 62 11.21 15.17 18.41
C ALA A 62 11.41 14.00 19.41
N LEU A 63 10.41 13.11 19.54
CA LEU A 63 10.50 11.94 20.43
C LEU A 63 11.61 10.98 19.99
N ALA A 64 11.84 10.84 18.69
CA ALA A 64 12.91 10.03 18.14
C ALA A 64 14.31 10.52 18.61
N LEU A 65 14.49 11.78 18.92
CA LEU A 65 15.77 12.28 19.45
C LEU A 65 16.07 11.74 20.87
N ARG A 66 15.07 11.19 21.56
CA ARG A 66 15.16 10.76 22.97
C ARG A 66 15.01 9.26 23.16
N ARG A 67 14.52 8.52 22.18
CA ARG A 67 14.17 7.10 22.32
C ARG A 67 15.05 6.22 21.46
N ALA A 68 15.57 5.13 22.05
CA ALA A 68 16.27 4.08 21.31
C ALA A 68 15.30 3.24 20.46
N LEU A 69 14.06 3.03 20.94
CA LEU A 69 12.97 2.41 20.18
C LEU A 69 11.86 3.43 19.96
N LEU A 70 11.40 3.57 18.72
CA LEU A 70 10.25 4.40 18.37
C LEU A 70 9.29 3.66 17.44
N LEU A 71 8.01 3.72 17.77
CA LEU A 71 6.90 3.16 16.98
C LEU A 71 6.12 4.32 16.35
N VAL A 72 6.14 4.44 15.03
CA VAL A 72 5.36 5.45 14.31
C VAL A 72 4.27 4.74 13.53
N THR A 73 3.04 4.90 14.00
CA THR A 73 1.88 4.20 13.45
C THR A 73 0.91 5.16 12.78
N GLY A 74 0.11 4.63 11.87
CA GLY A 74 -0.94 5.39 11.18
C GLY A 74 -1.32 4.76 9.86
N GLY A 75 -2.50 5.06 9.36
CA GLY A 75 -3.01 4.55 8.11
C GLY A 75 -2.20 4.97 6.90
N PRO A 76 -2.55 4.48 5.69
CA PRO A 76 -1.94 4.92 4.46
C PRO A 76 -2.09 6.44 4.27
N GLY A 77 -1.06 7.09 3.75
CA GLY A 77 -1.10 8.53 3.50
C GLY A 77 -0.94 9.45 4.72
N THR A 78 -0.82 8.94 5.94
CA THR A 78 -0.64 9.78 7.15
C THR A 78 0.72 10.48 7.23
N GLY A 79 1.61 10.22 6.26
CA GLY A 79 2.91 10.88 6.19
C GLY A 79 4.02 10.19 6.99
N LYS A 80 3.90 8.90 7.30
CA LYS A 80 4.95 8.12 7.99
C LYS A 80 6.32 8.35 7.37
N THR A 81 6.47 8.13 6.06
CA THR A 81 7.76 8.30 5.36
C THR A 81 8.25 9.75 5.34
N THR A 82 7.33 10.74 5.25
CA THR A 82 7.70 12.16 5.35
C THR A 82 8.23 12.49 6.74
N THR A 83 7.61 11.93 7.77
CA THR A 83 8.07 12.07 9.16
C THR A 83 9.47 11.51 9.33
N ILE A 84 9.73 10.32 8.76
CA ILE A 84 11.06 9.70 8.80
C ILE A 84 12.09 10.52 8.04
N ALA A 85 11.77 11.04 6.86
CA ALA A 85 12.68 11.90 6.10
C ALA A 85 13.15 13.10 6.95
N ARG A 86 12.21 13.80 7.59
CA ARG A 86 12.51 14.93 8.49
C ARG A 86 13.36 14.51 9.68
N LEU A 87 13.04 13.37 10.29
CA LEU A 87 13.78 12.82 11.41
C LEU A 87 15.22 12.49 11.03
N LEU A 88 15.42 11.82 9.90
CA LEU A 88 16.77 11.47 9.42
C LEU A 88 17.59 12.71 9.14
N LEU A 89 17.02 13.71 8.46
CA LEU A 89 17.68 14.99 8.23
C LEU A 89 18.03 15.71 9.55
N LEU A 90 17.14 15.68 10.56
CA LEU A 90 17.41 16.24 11.89
C LEU A 90 18.57 15.53 12.60
N ARG A 91 18.65 14.19 12.50
CA ARG A 91 19.74 13.41 13.07
C ARG A 91 21.08 13.73 12.42
N ILE A 92 21.10 13.85 11.09
CA ILE A 92 22.31 14.24 10.35
C ILE A 92 22.72 15.67 10.71
N ALA A 93 21.77 16.61 10.74
CA ALA A 93 22.02 17.99 11.15
C ALA A 93 22.56 18.08 12.60
N GLN A 94 22.02 17.30 13.52
CA GLN A 94 22.51 17.20 14.90
C GLN A 94 23.96 16.71 14.95
N ALA A 95 24.30 15.67 14.18
CA ALA A 95 25.67 15.16 14.10
C ALA A 95 26.64 16.24 13.55
N HIS A 96 26.25 16.94 12.48
CA HIS A 96 27.03 18.05 11.93
C HIS A 96 27.22 19.18 12.94
N ALA A 97 26.16 19.60 13.64
CA ALA A 97 26.24 20.66 14.68
C ALA A 97 27.13 20.26 15.87
N SER A 98 27.20 18.97 16.18
CA SER A 98 28.05 18.42 17.24
C SER A 98 29.45 18.03 16.76
N ASN A 99 29.77 18.29 15.49
CA ASN A 99 31.04 17.90 14.83
C ASN A 99 31.35 16.41 15.00
N THR A 100 30.29 15.57 14.95
CA THR A 100 30.39 14.10 14.97
C THR A 100 30.11 13.51 13.59
N PRO A 101 30.60 12.32 13.27
CA PRO A 101 30.27 11.65 12.00
C PRO A 101 28.74 11.50 11.83
N ALA A 102 28.28 11.61 10.59
CA ALA A 102 26.89 11.32 10.27
C ALA A 102 26.52 9.88 10.64
N PRO A 103 25.31 9.63 11.18
CA PRO A 103 24.90 8.30 11.59
C PRO A 103 24.81 7.36 10.38
N ARG A 104 25.26 6.12 10.55
CA ARG A 104 25.07 5.04 9.56
C ARG A 104 23.62 4.57 9.64
N ILE A 105 22.87 4.78 8.56
CA ILE A 105 21.43 4.54 8.52
C ILE A 105 21.13 3.34 7.65
N ALA A 106 20.32 2.41 8.16
CA ALA A 106 19.72 1.33 7.37
C ALA A 106 18.21 1.55 7.21
N LEU A 107 17.72 1.35 5.98
CA LEU A 107 16.30 1.33 5.66
C LEU A 107 15.91 -0.08 5.25
N ALA A 108 14.85 -0.62 5.84
CA ALA A 108 14.42 -1.98 5.54
C ALA A 108 12.89 -2.11 5.53
N ALA A 109 12.42 -3.15 4.83
CA ALA A 109 11.02 -3.56 4.84
C ALA A 109 10.92 -5.10 4.72
N PRO A 110 9.76 -5.72 5.03
CA PRO A 110 9.60 -7.17 4.90
C PRO A 110 9.70 -7.67 3.46
N THR A 111 9.26 -6.89 2.48
CA THR A 111 9.22 -7.26 1.06
C THR A 111 10.06 -6.31 0.21
N GLY A 112 10.52 -6.79 -0.97
CA GLY A 112 11.28 -5.98 -1.93
C GLY A 112 10.49 -4.74 -2.37
N ARG A 113 9.25 -4.93 -2.73
CA ARG A 113 8.34 -3.87 -3.17
C ARG A 113 8.12 -2.77 -2.10
N ALA A 114 7.98 -3.18 -0.83
CA ALA A 114 7.86 -2.21 0.27
C ALA A 114 9.17 -1.44 0.47
N ALA A 115 10.32 -2.10 0.32
CA ALA A 115 11.63 -1.46 0.42
C ALA A 115 11.84 -0.42 -0.70
N GLU A 116 11.52 -0.76 -1.95
CA GLU A 116 11.59 0.16 -3.09
C GLU A 116 10.70 1.39 -2.86
N ARG A 117 9.42 1.17 -2.49
CA ARG A 117 8.50 2.27 -2.19
C ARG A 117 8.96 3.16 -1.04
N MET A 118 9.56 2.57 -0.01
CA MET A 118 10.15 3.33 1.09
C MET A 118 11.27 4.24 0.58
N ALA A 119 12.19 3.71 -0.25
CA ALA A 119 13.29 4.47 -0.82
C ALA A 119 12.79 5.60 -1.75
N GLU A 120 11.85 5.33 -2.65
CA GLU A 120 11.24 6.34 -3.52
C GLU A 120 10.53 7.44 -2.74
N SER A 121 9.71 7.04 -1.75
CA SER A 121 8.96 7.99 -0.92
C SER A 121 9.89 8.85 -0.08
N LEU A 122 11.01 8.29 0.39
CA LEU A 122 12.04 9.02 1.11
C LEU A 122 12.72 10.04 0.20
N ARG A 123 13.18 9.64 -0.99
CA ARG A 123 13.79 10.54 -1.98
C ARG A 123 12.85 11.70 -2.33
N ALA A 124 11.57 11.41 -2.59
CA ALA A 124 10.58 12.44 -2.87
C ALA A 124 10.33 13.38 -1.67
N ALA A 125 10.36 12.87 -0.43
CA ALA A 125 10.20 13.69 0.76
C ALA A 125 11.43 14.58 1.01
N VAL A 126 12.63 14.07 0.78
CA VAL A 126 13.89 14.82 0.87
C VAL A 126 13.94 15.91 -0.20
N ALA A 127 13.60 15.62 -1.44
CA ALA A 127 13.55 16.60 -2.52
C ALA A 127 12.59 17.76 -2.18
N ARG A 128 11.43 17.47 -1.58
CA ARG A 128 10.50 18.50 -1.09
C ARG A 128 11.10 19.32 0.05
N ALA A 129 11.83 18.69 0.97
CA ALA A 129 12.49 19.38 2.07
C ALA A 129 13.58 20.35 1.55
N ILE A 130 14.37 19.93 0.59
CA ILE A 130 15.37 20.78 -0.10
C ILE A 130 14.68 21.96 -0.80
N ALA A 131 13.56 21.73 -1.49
CA ALA A 131 12.82 22.78 -2.19
C ALA A 131 12.28 23.87 -1.25
N VAL A 132 12.10 23.60 0.04
CA VAL A 132 11.71 24.59 1.07
C VAL A 132 12.89 25.12 1.87
N GLY A 133 14.14 24.88 1.44
CA GLY A 133 15.34 25.52 1.97
C GLY A 133 16.17 24.68 2.95
N ILE A 134 15.96 23.36 3.02
CA ILE A 134 16.87 22.47 3.76
C ILE A 134 18.18 22.31 2.96
N ASP A 135 19.31 22.35 3.68
CA ASP A 135 20.65 22.21 3.10
C ASP A 135 20.81 20.86 2.36
N THR A 136 21.25 20.92 1.12
CA THR A 136 21.47 19.76 0.26
C THR A 136 22.56 18.81 0.80
N THR A 137 23.55 19.34 1.52
CA THR A 137 24.64 18.54 2.09
C THR A 137 24.15 17.51 3.11
N LEU A 138 23.02 17.77 3.78
CA LEU A 138 22.40 16.83 4.70
C LEU A 138 21.82 15.60 3.96
N ALA A 139 21.44 15.77 2.70
CA ALA A 139 20.88 14.69 1.89
C ALA A 139 21.95 13.69 1.43
N ASP A 140 23.20 14.12 1.30
CA ASP A 140 24.32 13.27 0.84
C ASP A 140 24.63 12.13 1.83
N ALA A 141 24.31 12.32 3.11
CA ALA A 141 24.49 11.32 4.15
C ALA A 141 23.33 10.32 4.28
N LEU A 142 22.23 10.51 3.50
CA LEU A 142 21.11 9.59 3.52
C LEU A 142 21.40 8.33 2.68
N PRO A 143 20.85 7.16 3.08
CA PRO A 143 21.00 5.95 2.29
C PRO A 143 20.31 6.08 0.92
N ILE A 144 21.00 5.62 -0.12
CA ILE A 144 20.52 5.68 -1.51
C ILE A 144 19.32 4.76 -1.74
N GLY A 145 19.24 3.63 -0.99
CA GLY A 145 18.20 2.62 -1.15
C GLY A 145 17.79 1.98 0.16
N ALA A 146 16.78 1.15 0.06
CA ALA A 146 16.31 0.29 1.14
C ALA A 146 16.46 -1.19 0.76
N SER A 147 16.50 -2.08 1.74
CA SER A 147 16.63 -3.52 1.51
C SER A 147 15.50 -4.29 2.19
N THR A 148 15.33 -5.57 1.82
CA THR A 148 14.47 -6.44 2.64
C THR A 148 15.16 -6.75 3.97
N LEU A 149 14.35 -6.99 5.04
CA LEU A 149 14.88 -7.43 6.33
C LEU A 149 15.78 -8.67 6.20
N HIS A 150 15.41 -9.61 5.34
CA HIS A 150 16.21 -10.81 5.08
C HIS A 150 17.60 -10.46 4.50
N ARG A 151 17.66 -9.50 3.57
CA ARG A 151 18.96 -9.03 3.02
C ARG A 151 19.76 -8.26 4.04
N LEU A 152 19.11 -7.41 4.84
CA LEU A 152 19.76 -6.66 5.92
C LEU A 152 20.41 -7.59 6.94
N LEU A 153 19.69 -8.62 7.38
CA LEU A 153 20.20 -9.62 8.33
C LEU A 153 21.22 -10.59 7.70
N GLY A 154 21.27 -10.66 6.37
CA GLY A 154 22.19 -11.52 5.64
C GLY A 154 21.78 -12.98 5.67
N VAL A 155 20.92 -13.38 4.74
CA VAL A 155 20.47 -14.79 4.59
C VAL A 155 21.66 -15.70 4.37
N ILE A 156 21.67 -16.84 5.08
CA ILE A 156 22.58 -17.95 4.85
C ILE A 156 21.76 -19.04 4.17
N PRO A 157 22.10 -19.45 2.91
CA PRO A 157 21.37 -20.50 2.22
C PRO A 157 21.28 -21.78 3.06
N ASP A 158 20.11 -22.42 3.03
CA ASP A 158 19.83 -23.69 3.72
C ASP A 158 20.01 -23.64 5.25
N SER A 159 19.94 -22.44 5.86
CA SER A 159 20.07 -22.24 7.29
C SER A 159 18.93 -21.37 7.84
N PRO A 160 18.40 -21.67 9.04
CA PRO A 160 17.47 -20.79 9.73
C PRO A 160 18.16 -19.58 10.39
N HIS A 161 19.49 -19.51 10.33
CA HIS A 161 20.29 -18.45 10.92
C HIS A 161 20.62 -17.36 9.88
N PHE A 162 20.86 -16.16 10.40
CA PHE A 162 21.33 -15.02 9.62
C PHE A 162 22.79 -14.70 9.97
N ARG A 163 23.47 -13.97 9.08
CA ARG A 163 24.86 -13.52 9.30
C ARG A 163 24.95 -12.54 10.46
N HIS A 164 23.93 -11.64 10.58
CA HIS A 164 23.82 -10.71 11.68
C HIS A 164 22.91 -11.29 12.77
N ASN A 165 23.39 -11.25 14.00
CA ASN A 165 22.81 -11.80 15.22
C ASN A 165 23.47 -11.15 16.43
N ALA A 166 23.22 -11.63 17.65
CA ALA A 166 23.79 -11.08 18.88
C ALA A 166 25.34 -11.06 18.91
N ASP A 167 25.99 -12.07 18.31
CA ASP A 167 27.45 -12.17 18.26
C ASP A 167 28.07 -11.33 17.11
N ASN A 168 27.28 -11.00 16.10
CA ASN A 168 27.68 -10.18 14.96
C ASN A 168 26.57 -9.17 14.62
N PRO A 169 26.40 -8.11 15.41
CA PRO A 169 25.31 -7.18 15.26
C PRO A 169 25.42 -6.36 13.96
N LEU A 170 24.30 -5.75 13.59
CA LEU A 170 24.22 -4.87 12.43
C LEU A 170 25.08 -3.60 12.65
N PRO A 171 25.92 -3.21 11.68
CA PRO A 171 26.86 -2.09 11.83
C PRO A 171 26.21 -0.72 11.55
N PHE A 172 25.03 -0.46 12.12
CA PHE A 172 24.27 0.76 11.91
C PHE A 172 23.96 1.47 13.23
N ASP A 173 23.91 2.79 13.18
CA ASP A 173 23.57 3.63 14.32
C ASP A 173 22.06 3.91 14.40
N LEU A 174 21.36 3.77 13.26
CA LEU A 174 19.91 3.91 13.13
C LEU A 174 19.35 2.93 12.10
N ILE A 175 18.32 2.19 12.48
CA ILE A 175 17.62 1.22 11.63
C ILE A 175 16.15 1.62 11.56
N VAL A 176 15.62 1.80 10.36
CA VAL A 176 14.20 2.07 10.11
C VAL A 176 13.59 0.89 9.38
N VAL A 177 12.51 0.36 9.92
CA VAL A 177 11.76 -0.75 9.33
C VAL A 177 10.35 -0.27 9.00
N ASP A 178 9.99 -0.29 7.72
CA ASP A 178 8.63 0.02 7.25
C ASP A 178 7.79 -1.26 7.08
N GLU A 179 6.46 -1.10 7.02
CA GLU A 179 5.48 -2.20 6.93
C GLU A 179 5.69 -3.27 8.02
N ALA A 180 5.98 -2.83 9.26
CA ALA A 180 6.27 -3.73 10.38
C ALA A 180 5.09 -4.66 10.76
N SER A 181 3.86 -4.39 10.31
CA SER A 181 2.70 -5.27 10.44
C SER A 181 2.89 -6.62 9.74
N MET A 182 3.74 -6.65 8.70
CA MET A 182 4.04 -7.87 7.94
C MET A 182 5.19 -8.70 8.53
N VAL A 183 5.88 -8.19 9.57
CA VAL A 183 7.00 -8.89 10.21
C VAL A 183 6.46 -9.91 11.20
N ASP A 184 6.80 -11.18 11.01
CA ASP A 184 6.43 -12.26 11.94
C ASP A 184 7.31 -12.30 13.19
N LEU A 185 6.94 -13.13 14.16
CA LEU A 185 7.64 -13.21 15.43
C LEU A 185 9.08 -13.74 15.29
N PRO A 186 9.36 -14.82 14.53
CA PRO A 186 10.73 -15.26 14.29
C PRO A 186 11.63 -14.18 13.69
N LEU A 187 11.16 -13.50 12.64
CA LEU A 187 11.95 -12.46 11.96
C LEU A 187 12.15 -11.22 12.85
N MET A 188 11.15 -10.83 13.64
CA MET A 188 11.28 -9.74 14.62
C MET A 188 12.30 -10.10 15.71
N CYS A 189 12.27 -11.33 16.22
CA CYS A 189 13.30 -11.79 17.18
C CYS A 189 14.70 -11.69 16.57
N LYS A 190 14.89 -12.17 15.34
CA LYS A 190 16.19 -12.11 14.65
C LYS A 190 16.64 -10.67 14.40
N LEU A 191 15.71 -9.77 14.08
CA LEU A 191 16.03 -8.35 13.95
C LEU A 191 16.52 -7.78 15.30
N VAL A 192 15.76 -7.98 16.38
CA VAL A 192 16.10 -7.44 17.69
C VAL A 192 17.42 -8.02 18.22
N GLU A 193 17.68 -9.33 18.02
CA GLU A 193 18.98 -9.97 18.35
C GLU A 193 20.14 -9.34 17.59
N ALA A 194 19.93 -8.87 16.36
CA ALA A 194 20.97 -8.28 15.53
C ALA A 194 21.17 -6.76 15.74
N VAL A 195 20.31 -6.10 16.49
CA VAL A 195 20.44 -4.66 16.80
C VAL A 195 21.51 -4.48 17.87
N ALA A 196 22.56 -3.70 17.57
CA ALA A 196 23.63 -3.42 18.53
C ALA A 196 23.17 -2.50 19.67
N ASP A 197 23.84 -2.60 20.81
CA ASP A 197 23.67 -1.65 21.90
C ASP A 197 23.96 -0.22 21.42
N GLY A 198 23.07 0.72 21.73
CA GLY A 198 23.16 2.12 21.29
C GLY A 198 22.58 2.40 19.90
N THR A 199 22.24 1.37 19.12
CA THR A 199 21.53 1.56 17.85
C THR A 199 20.07 1.96 18.09
N GLN A 200 19.60 2.97 17.38
CA GLN A 200 18.19 3.34 17.37
C GLN A 200 17.39 2.48 16.40
N LEU A 201 16.29 1.91 16.87
CA LEU A 201 15.33 1.14 16.04
C LEU A 201 14.02 1.91 15.90
N ILE A 202 13.58 2.15 14.67
CA ILE A 202 12.30 2.79 14.36
C ILE A 202 11.45 1.82 13.56
N LEU A 203 10.26 1.50 14.08
CA LEU A 203 9.30 0.64 13.42
C LEU A 203 8.12 1.47 12.90
N LEU A 204 7.85 1.38 11.60
CA LEU A 204 6.71 2.02 10.95
C LEU A 204 5.69 0.96 10.59
N GLY A 205 4.41 1.24 10.80
CA GLY A 205 3.38 0.29 10.44
C GLY A 205 1.97 0.84 10.64
N ASP A 206 1.03 -0.02 10.31
CA ASP A 206 -0.39 0.26 10.45
C ASP A 206 -1.02 -0.95 11.18
N ALA A 207 -1.55 -0.71 12.38
CA ALA A 207 -2.13 -1.76 13.22
C ALA A 207 -3.43 -2.32 12.67
N ASP A 208 -4.09 -1.57 11.79
CA ASP A 208 -5.39 -1.94 11.24
C ASP A 208 -5.27 -2.72 9.92
N GLN A 209 -4.04 -2.82 9.36
CA GLN A 209 -3.75 -3.67 8.22
C GLN A 209 -3.62 -5.15 8.61
N LEU A 210 -3.69 -6.00 7.59
CA LEU A 210 -3.47 -7.43 7.76
C LEU A 210 -2.14 -7.71 8.48
N PRO A 211 -2.16 -8.54 9.53
CA PRO A 211 -0.95 -9.01 10.16
C PRO A 211 -0.14 -9.94 9.25
N SER A 212 1.06 -10.29 9.66
CA SER A 212 1.91 -11.29 9.01
C SER A 212 1.15 -12.61 8.78
N VAL A 213 1.46 -13.29 7.69
CA VAL A 213 0.85 -14.60 7.37
C VAL A 213 1.34 -15.68 8.34
N GLU A 214 2.59 -15.57 8.78
CA GLU A 214 3.23 -16.48 9.73
C GLU A 214 2.79 -16.21 11.18
N ALA A 215 3.42 -16.87 12.14
CA ALA A 215 3.02 -16.84 13.54
C ALA A 215 3.15 -15.46 14.19
N GLY A 216 2.08 -15.05 14.87
CA GLY A 216 2.03 -13.89 15.75
C GLY A 216 1.71 -12.57 15.07
N ASP A 217 0.83 -11.79 15.69
CA ASP A 217 0.63 -10.38 15.37
C ASP A 217 1.58 -9.54 16.26
N VAL A 218 2.82 -9.42 15.79
CA VAL A 218 3.91 -8.84 16.59
C VAL A 218 3.73 -7.34 16.77
N LEU A 219 3.37 -6.65 15.68
CA LEU A 219 3.19 -5.20 15.76
C LEU A 219 2.04 -4.84 16.71
N ALA A 220 0.88 -5.49 16.60
CA ALA A 220 -0.24 -5.25 17.49
C ALA A 220 0.13 -5.53 18.97
N ALA A 221 0.89 -6.60 19.23
CA ALA A 221 1.37 -6.92 20.58
C ALA A 221 2.29 -5.83 21.16
N ILE A 222 3.23 -5.33 20.36
CA ILE A 222 4.13 -4.23 20.74
C ILE A 222 3.34 -2.93 20.97
N LEU A 223 2.38 -2.63 20.09
CA LEU A 223 1.54 -1.44 20.21
C LEU A 223 0.62 -1.47 21.42
N GLN A 224 0.10 -2.65 21.78
CA GLN A 224 -0.68 -2.83 23.02
C GLN A 224 0.15 -2.49 24.26
N ALA A 225 1.42 -2.91 24.30
CA ALA A 225 2.34 -2.58 25.39
C ALA A 225 2.77 -1.10 25.42
N ALA A 226 2.77 -0.44 24.24
CA ALA A 226 3.15 0.97 24.10
C ALA A 226 2.00 1.96 24.35
N GLY A 227 0.75 1.46 24.37
CA GLY A 227 -0.44 2.29 24.53
C GLY A 227 -0.91 2.96 23.22
N PRO A 228 -1.89 3.88 23.28
CA PRO A 228 -2.54 4.43 22.08
C PRO A 228 -1.63 5.34 21.23
N GLY A 229 -0.60 5.95 21.82
CA GLY A 229 0.31 6.86 21.11
C GLY A 229 -0.34 8.18 20.69
N ASP A 230 -1.40 8.58 21.38
CA ASP A 230 -2.18 9.80 21.14
C ASP A 230 -1.71 11.00 21.97
N ALA A 231 -0.87 10.74 22.97
CA ALA A 231 -0.30 11.76 23.87
C ALA A 231 1.15 11.41 24.22
N LEU A 232 1.94 12.42 24.58
CA LEU A 232 3.29 12.23 25.12
C LEU A 232 3.23 11.87 26.62
N GLN A 233 4.26 11.20 27.11
CA GLN A 233 4.46 11.09 28.56
C GLN A 233 4.77 12.47 29.16
N PRO A 234 4.40 12.75 30.41
CA PRO A 234 4.61 14.06 31.03
C PRO A 234 6.06 14.57 30.94
N ASP A 235 7.02 13.70 31.18
CA ASP A 235 8.45 14.05 31.14
C ASP A 235 8.91 14.38 29.70
N ASP A 236 8.39 13.67 28.71
CA ASP A 236 8.69 13.95 27.30
C ASP A 236 7.98 15.23 26.85
N ALA A 237 6.74 15.45 27.27
CA ALA A 237 6.01 16.68 26.96
C ALA A 237 6.75 17.92 27.52
N GLN A 238 7.23 17.85 28.76
CA GLN A 238 8.00 18.91 29.38
C GLN A 238 9.33 19.15 28.66
N ALA A 239 10.08 18.10 28.38
CA ALA A 239 11.39 18.20 27.74
C ALA A 239 11.33 18.66 26.28
N LEU A 240 10.27 18.32 25.55
CA LEU A 240 10.09 18.67 24.14
C LEU A 240 9.32 19.98 23.92
N GLN A 241 8.72 20.56 24.97
CA GLN A 241 7.95 21.80 24.89
C GLN A 241 8.70 22.95 24.17
N PRO A 242 10.01 23.17 24.38
CA PRO A 242 10.74 24.23 23.67
C PRO A 242 10.78 24.07 22.16
N LEU A 243 10.63 22.82 21.63
CA LEU A 243 10.64 22.53 20.19
C LEU A 243 9.28 22.80 19.52
N PHE A 244 8.19 22.86 20.29
CA PHE A 244 6.85 23.06 19.74
C PHE A 244 6.39 24.51 19.69
N GLY A 245 7.24 25.44 20.12
CA GLY A 245 7.02 26.88 20.04
C GLY A 245 5.86 27.37 20.92
N SER A 246 5.89 28.67 21.28
CA SER A 246 4.73 29.37 21.83
C SER A 246 3.92 29.93 20.66
N ALA A 247 2.61 29.68 20.63
CA ALA A 247 1.75 30.35 19.65
C ALA A 247 1.91 31.88 19.77
N PRO A 248 1.83 32.62 18.64
CA PRO A 248 1.80 34.09 18.71
C PRO A 248 0.55 34.50 19.50
N GLY A 249 0.75 34.91 20.77
CA GLY A 249 -0.35 35.24 21.69
C GLY A 249 -0.20 34.71 23.10
N GLY A 250 0.88 33.97 23.40
CA GLY A 250 1.35 33.79 24.78
C GLY A 250 0.77 32.66 25.61
N THR A 251 -0.15 31.83 25.09
CA THR A 251 -0.49 30.57 25.76
C THR A 251 0.35 29.43 25.18
N PRO A 252 1.13 28.71 26.00
CA PRO A 252 1.83 27.51 25.54
C PRO A 252 0.79 26.58 24.94
N SER A 253 1.01 26.12 23.70
CA SER A 253 0.20 25.06 23.12
C SER A 253 0.33 23.86 24.06
N ALA A 254 -0.73 23.59 24.84
CA ALA A 254 -0.70 22.52 25.82
C ALA A 254 -0.48 21.20 25.09
N VAL A 255 0.73 20.66 25.22
CA VAL A 255 1.03 19.31 24.72
C VAL A 255 0.20 18.36 25.59
N ILE A 256 -0.77 17.66 24.98
CA ILE A 256 -1.58 16.68 25.69
C ILE A 256 -0.63 15.61 26.22
N SER A 257 -0.55 15.48 27.53
CA SER A 257 0.23 14.46 28.20
C SER A 257 -0.67 13.56 29.01
N THR A 258 -0.46 12.26 28.92
CA THR A 258 -1.14 11.23 29.70
C THR A 258 -0.12 10.24 30.21
N THR A 259 -0.32 9.80 31.45
CA THR A 259 0.50 8.74 32.05
C THR A 259 -0.02 7.39 31.60
N HIS A 260 0.72 6.72 30.74
CA HIS A 260 0.46 5.33 30.37
C HIS A 260 1.40 4.41 31.17
N THR A 261 0.86 3.32 31.68
CA THR A 261 1.60 2.30 32.44
C THR A 261 1.73 1.03 31.61
N GLY A 262 2.68 0.99 30.75
CA GLY A 262 3.00 -0.21 29.95
C GLY A 262 4.51 -0.35 29.81
N GLY A 263 5.00 -1.56 29.51
CA GLY A 263 6.44 -1.81 29.37
C GLY A 263 7.10 -0.97 28.27
N LEU A 264 6.35 -0.47 27.30
CA LEU A 264 6.80 0.38 26.21
C LEU A 264 6.07 1.73 26.16
N ALA A 265 5.52 2.19 27.29
CA ALA A 265 4.83 3.48 27.37
C ALA A 265 5.77 4.64 26.92
N GLY A 266 5.25 5.57 26.12
CA GLY A 266 6.02 6.69 25.58
C GLY A 266 6.95 6.35 24.41
N HIS A 267 6.83 5.14 23.82
CA HIS A 267 7.61 4.74 22.65
C HIS A 267 6.78 4.79 21.34
N ARG A 268 5.54 5.24 21.40
CA ARG A 268 4.62 5.26 20.24
C ARG A 268 4.10 6.66 19.95
N VAL A 269 4.04 7.00 18.67
CA VAL A 269 3.26 8.13 18.13
C VAL A 269 2.33 7.61 17.04
N HIS A 270 1.04 7.92 17.18
CA HIS A 270 0.02 7.57 16.20
C HIS A 270 -0.34 8.80 15.35
N LEU A 271 -0.13 8.68 14.03
CA LEU A 271 -0.40 9.72 13.05
C LEU A 271 -1.87 9.61 12.58
N LEU A 272 -2.65 10.67 12.79
CA LEU A 272 -4.10 10.67 12.51
C LEU A 272 -4.45 11.27 11.14
N ARG A 273 -3.65 12.22 10.64
CA ARG A 273 -4.03 13.01 9.47
C ARG A 273 -3.55 12.36 8.17
N GLY A 274 -4.48 12.04 7.28
CA GLY A 274 -4.16 11.65 5.89
C GLY A 274 -3.81 12.88 5.04
N TYR A 275 -2.66 12.82 4.34
CA TYR A 275 -2.17 13.90 3.47
C TYR A 275 -2.22 13.54 1.98
N ARG A 276 -2.62 12.31 1.64
CA ARG A 276 -2.51 11.75 0.28
C ARG A 276 -3.83 11.60 -0.46
N GLN A 277 -4.95 11.93 0.17
CA GLN A 277 -6.22 11.84 -0.54
C GLN A 277 -6.32 13.04 -1.48
N ALA A 278 -6.49 12.76 -2.77
CA ALA A 278 -6.90 13.75 -3.73
C ALA A 278 -8.27 14.31 -3.30
N ASP A 279 -8.56 15.57 -3.59
CA ASP A 279 -9.83 16.21 -3.23
C ASP A 279 -11.04 15.47 -3.81
N ASP A 280 -10.82 14.65 -4.82
CA ASP A 280 -11.81 13.83 -5.54
C ASP A 280 -11.87 12.36 -5.07
N PHE A 281 -11.18 11.97 -3.97
CA PHE A 281 -11.20 10.61 -3.44
C PHE A 281 -11.43 10.57 -1.92
N ALA A 282 -12.65 10.25 -1.51
CA ALA A 282 -13.11 10.31 -0.12
C ALA A 282 -13.13 8.93 0.56
N LEU A 283 -11.98 8.31 0.77
CA LEU A 283 -11.88 6.98 1.39
C LEU A 283 -11.89 7.00 2.93
N ALA A 284 -11.48 8.12 3.57
CA ALA A 284 -11.27 8.18 5.00
C ALA A 284 -12.49 7.79 5.85
N PRO A 285 -13.71 8.30 5.59
CA PRO A 285 -14.89 7.93 6.38
C PRO A 285 -15.19 6.42 6.32
N LEU A 286 -15.01 5.82 5.13
CA LEU A 286 -15.22 4.38 4.94
C LEU A 286 -14.14 3.57 5.70
N ALA A 287 -12.88 3.98 5.62
CA ALA A 287 -11.79 3.34 6.33
C ALA A 287 -11.98 3.42 7.85
N ASP A 288 -12.45 4.55 8.38
CA ASP A 288 -12.73 4.75 9.80
C ASP A 288 -13.87 3.84 10.28
N ALA A 289 -14.97 3.76 9.53
CA ALA A 289 -16.09 2.88 9.84
C ALA A 289 -15.68 1.39 9.81
N ILE A 290 -14.85 0.97 8.84
CA ILE A 290 -14.30 -0.38 8.77
C ILE A 290 -13.41 -0.66 9.99
N ARG A 291 -12.53 0.25 10.39
CA ARG A 291 -11.70 0.11 11.60
C ARG A 291 -12.53 -0.02 12.87
N ALA A 292 -13.61 0.75 12.97
CA ALA A 292 -14.55 0.63 14.08
C ALA A 292 -15.35 -0.69 14.05
N GLY A 293 -15.44 -1.37 12.90
CA GLY A 293 -16.28 -2.55 12.69
C GLY A 293 -17.76 -2.22 12.65
N ASP A 294 -18.09 -0.97 12.37
CA ASP A 294 -19.46 -0.49 12.27
C ASP A 294 -20.04 -0.83 10.89
N ALA A 295 -20.66 -1.99 10.82
CA ALA A 295 -21.23 -2.52 9.58
C ALA A 295 -22.37 -1.67 9.03
N ASP A 296 -23.17 -1.05 9.89
CA ASP A 296 -24.30 -0.23 9.46
C ASP A 296 -23.80 1.06 8.81
N THR A 297 -22.84 1.74 9.43
CA THR A 297 -22.19 2.92 8.85
C THR A 297 -21.46 2.58 7.55
N VAL A 298 -20.72 1.46 7.49
CA VAL A 298 -20.03 1.02 6.27
C VAL A 298 -21.02 0.84 5.13
N LEU A 299 -22.11 0.10 5.33
CA LEU A 299 -23.12 -0.15 4.30
C LEU A 299 -23.87 1.14 3.90
N ALA A 300 -24.19 2.00 4.87
CA ALA A 300 -24.81 3.29 4.60
C ALA A 300 -23.90 4.17 3.71
N LEU A 301 -22.61 4.27 4.03
CA LEU A 301 -21.64 5.02 3.24
C LEU A 301 -21.48 4.46 1.83
N LEU A 302 -21.35 3.13 1.69
CA LEU A 302 -21.24 2.47 0.39
C LEU A 302 -22.47 2.67 -0.48
N ARG A 303 -23.68 2.53 0.07
CA ARG A 303 -24.96 2.68 -0.64
C ARG A 303 -25.31 4.13 -0.95
N SER A 304 -24.77 5.08 -0.19
CA SER A 304 -25.05 6.51 -0.40
C SER A 304 -24.58 7.02 -1.77
N GLY A 305 -23.54 6.41 -2.34
CA GLY A 305 -22.88 6.89 -3.57
C GLY A 305 -22.24 8.29 -3.44
N GLN A 306 -22.14 8.84 -2.22
CA GLN A 306 -21.62 10.19 -1.98
C GLN A 306 -20.10 10.25 -1.80
N LEU A 307 -19.47 9.09 -1.59
CA LEU A 307 -18.00 9.04 -1.46
C LEU A 307 -17.36 9.16 -2.83
N ALA A 308 -16.71 10.29 -3.08
CA ALA A 308 -16.01 10.53 -4.34
C ALA A 308 -14.97 9.40 -4.61
N GLY A 309 -14.98 8.88 -5.84
CA GLY A 309 -14.08 7.80 -6.26
C GLY A 309 -14.37 6.42 -5.66
N VAL A 310 -15.45 6.25 -4.88
CA VAL A 310 -15.85 4.94 -4.32
C VAL A 310 -17.11 4.45 -5.01
N HIS A 311 -17.04 3.28 -5.61
CA HIS A 311 -18.13 2.64 -6.35
C HIS A 311 -18.48 1.30 -5.69
N PHE A 312 -19.70 1.19 -5.19
CA PHE A 312 -20.18 -0.05 -4.60
C PHE A 312 -21.03 -0.84 -5.58
N HIS A 313 -20.66 -2.09 -5.81
CA HIS A 313 -21.40 -3.04 -6.62
C HIS A 313 -22.02 -4.07 -5.68
N GLU A 314 -23.16 -3.71 -5.08
CA GLU A 314 -23.89 -4.58 -4.17
C GLU A 314 -24.34 -5.84 -4.91
N ASP A 315 -24.16 -7.01 -4.30
CA ASP A 315 -24.40 -8.32 -4.90
C ASP A 315 -23.61 -8.59 -6.21
N GLY A 316 -22.60 -7.75 -6.48
CA GLY A 316 -21.72 -7.93 -7.63
C GLY A 316 -20.86 -9.20 -7.48
N GLU A 317 -21.11 -10.19 -8.34
CA GLU A 317 -20.42 -11.49 -8.27
C GLU A 317 -19.25 -11.61 -9.25
N ASP A 318 -19.21 -10.79 -10.29
CA ASP A 318 -18.24 -10.90 -11.37
C ASP A 318 -17.71 -9.53 -11.82
N PRO A 319 -16.47 -9.18 -11.46
CA PRO A 319 -15.87 -7.91 -11.87
C PRO A 319 -15.68 -7.82 -13.39
N LEU A 320 -15.55 -8.96 -14.08
CA LEU A 320 -15.41 -9.01 -15.53
C LEU A 320 -16.74 -8.76 -16.27
N ALA A 321 -17.88 -8.91 -15.58
CA ALA A 321 -19.17 -8.49 -16.12
C ALA A 321 -19.43 -7.01 -15.83
N LEU A 322 -19.08 -6.56 -14.60
CA LEU A 322 -19.35 -5.19 -14.12
C LEU A 322 -18.47 -4.14 -14.79
N GLY A 323 -17.18 -4.43 -14.98
CA GLY A 323 -16.18 -3.50 -15.51
C GLY A 323 -15.46 -3.97 -16.77
N ARG A 324 -16.06 -4.86 -17.54
CA ARG A 324 -15.43 -5.56 -18.68
C ARG A 324 -14.66 -4.64 -19.62
N ASP A 325 -15.32 -3.60 -20.09
CA ASP A 325 -14.74 -2.75 -21.14
C ASP A 325 -13.56 -1.94 -20.62
N ALA A 326 -13.65 -1.37 -19.41
CA ALA A 326 -12.58 -0.62 -18.79
C ALA A 326 -11.37 -1.52 -18.46
N LEU A 327 -11.63 -2.69 -17.87
CA LEU A 327 -10.59 -3.66 -17.50
C LEU A 327 -9.86 -4.19 -18.74
N LEU A 328 -10.61 -4.62 -19.77
CA LEU A 328 -10.02 -5.11 -21.01
C LEU A 328 -9.30 -4.03 -21.79
N ALA A 329 -9.83 -2.79 -21.83
CA ALA A 329 -9.17 -1.66 -22.48
C ALA A 329 -7.80 -1.41 -21.84
N HIS A 330 -7.74 -1.38 -20.50
CA HIS A 330 -6.48 -1.23 -19.78
C HIS A 330 -5.46 -2.32 -20.14
N TRP A 331 -5.83 -3.59 -20.03
CA TRP A 331 -4.89 -4.68 -20.31
C TRP A 331 -4.47 -4.76 -21.77
N ARG A 332 -5.36 -4.39 -22.72
CA ARG A 332 -4.98 -4.27 -24.15
C ARG A 332 -4.01 -3.12 -24.40
N ALA A 333 -4.19 -2.00 -23.71
CA ALA A 333 -3.24 -0.88 -23.79
C ALA A 333 -1.85 -1.31 -23.29
N LEU A 334 -1.77 -2.09 -22.21
CA LEU A 334 -0.50 -2.67 -21.73
C LEU A 334 0.14 -3.60 -22.78
N ALA A 335 -0.66 -4.43 -23.43
CA ALA A 335 -0.19 -5.33 -24.48
C ALA A 335 0.30 -4.59 -25.74
N ALA A 336 -0.21 -3.38 -26.00
CA ALA A 336 0.17 -2.54 -27.13
C ALA A 336 1.36 -1.61 -26.83
N ALA A 337 1.81 -1.54 -25.57
CA ALA A 337 2.92 -0.68 -25.17
C ALA A 337 4.23 -1.11 -25.84
N GLN A 338 4.99 -0.13 -26.32
CA GLN A 338 6.29 -0.35 -26.97
C GLN A 338 7.45 -0.28 -25.95
N ASP A 339 7.31 0.57 -24.93
CA ASP A 339 8.32 0.75 -23.88
C ASP A 339 7.94 -0.08 -22.65
N PRO A 340 8.77 -1.07 -22.25
CA PRO A 340 8.52 -1.89 -21.07
C PRO A 340 8.45 -1.10 -19.76
N ALA A 341 9.20 -0.01 -19.61
CA ALA A 341 9.17 0.82 -18.40
C ALA A 341 7.82 1.55 -18.27
N VAL A 342 7.29 2.06 -19.38
CA VAL A 342 5.95 2.65 -19.42
C VAL A 342 4.88 1.60 -19.12
N ALA A 343 5.00 0.42 -19.73
CA ALA A 343 4.05 -0.67 -19.52
C ALA A 343 4.00 -1.14 -18.06
N LEU A 344 5.15 -1.29 -17.38
CA LEU A 344 5.23 -1.66 -15.96
C LEU A 344 4.62 -0.60 -15.05
N ARG A 345 4.91 0.68 -15.33
CA ARG A 345 4.30 1.81 -14.62
C ARG A 345 2.78 1.83 -14.80
N ASP A 346 2.30 1.67 -16.03
CA ASP A 346 0.87 1.65 -16.31
C ASP A 346 0.20 0.39 -15.75
N ALA A 347 0.89 -0.75 -15.69
CA ALA A 347 0.40 -1.96 -15.04
C ALA A 347 0.16 -1.75 -13.53
N SER A 348 0.83 -0.78 -12.89
CA SER A 348 0.60 -0.44 -11.49
C SER A 348 -0.62 0.47 -11.26
N ARG A 349 -1.27 0.98 -12.33
CA ARG A 349 -2.41 1.88 -12.20
C ARG A 349 -3.69 1.16 -11.81
N LEU A 350 -3.93 -0.03 -12.33
CA LEU A 350 -5.16 -0.78 -12.08
C LEU A 350 -4.86 -2.19 -11.56
N ARG A 351 -5.57 -2.60 -10.51
CA ARG A 351 -5.44 -3.95 -9.96
C ARG A 351 -6.77 -4.54 -9.53
N LEU A 352 -6.99 -5.80 -9.92
CA LEU A 352 -8.10 -6.60 -9.41
C LEU A 352 -7.63 -7.34 -8.15
N LEU A 353 -8.23 -7.03 -7.00
CA LEU A 353 -7.93 -7.64 -5.72
C LEU A 353 -9.04 -8.60 -5.30
N THR A 354 -8.68 -9.71 -4.66
CA THR A 354 -9.62 -10.71 -4.17
C THR A 354 -9.29 -11.10 -2.74
N ALA A 355 -10.31 -11.48 -1.99
CA ALA A 355 -10.12 -12.02 -0.64
C ALA A 355 -9.54 -13.44 -0.66
N VAL A 356 -9.87 -14.23 -1.69
CA VAL A 356 -9.55 -15.66 -1.78
C VAL A 356 -8.69 -15.99 -2.99
N ARG A 357 -7.92 -17.07 -2.90
CA ARG A 357 -7.05 -17.52 -3.98
C ARG A 357 -7.76 -18.41 -5.01
N ALA A 358 -8.65 -19.27 -4.55
CA ALA A 358 -9.34 -20.26 -5.35
C ALA A 358 -10.83 -19.91 -5.54
N GLY A 359 -11.48 -20.57 -6.49
CA GLY A 359 -12.90 -20.35 -6.81
C GLY A 359 -13.12 -19.29 -7.90
N PRO A 360 -14.39 -19.09 -8.31
CA PRO A 360 -14.74 -18.16 -9.39
C PRO A 360 -14.37 -16.69 -9.12
N GLN A 361 -14.52 -16.24 -7.86
CA GLN A 361 -14.11 -14.91 -7.38
C GLN A 361 -12.68 -14.90 -6.83
N GLY A 362 -11.94 -16.00 -6.92
CA GLY A 362 -10.56 -16.10 -6.48
C GLY A 362 -9.56 -15.65 -7.54
N ALA A 363 -8.38 -15.23 -7.11
CA ALA A 363 -7.35 -14.70 -8.00
C ALA A 363 -6.99 -15.67 -9.15
N ARG A 364 -6.91 -16.98 -8.87
CA ARG A 364 -6.61 -18.00 -9.89
C ARG A 364 -7.72 -18.12 -10.94
N GLY A 365 -8.97 -18.18 -10.51
CA GLY A 365 -10.12 -18.28 -11.42
C GLY A 365 -10.28 -17.06 -12.30
N LEU A 366 -10.13 -15.88 -11.71
CA LEU A 366 -10.19 -14.61 -12.44
C LEU A 366 -9.03 -14.47 -13.44
N ASN A 367 -7.79 -14.80 -13.05
CA ASN A 367 -6.66 -14.78 -13.96
C ASN A 367 -6.87 -15.69 -15.19
N ALA A 368 -7.34 -16.92 -14.98
CA ALA A 368 -7.61 -17.85 -16.09
C ALA A 368 -8.68 -17.30 -17.07
N ARG A 369 -9.75 -16.70 -16.53
CA ARG A 369 -10.80 -16.07 -17.36
C ARG A 369 -10.30 -14.83 -18.09
N ILE A 370 -9.48 -13.99 -17.45
CA ILE A 370 -8.88 -12.80 -18.09
C ILE A 370 -7.96 -13.23 -19.23
N GLU A 371 -7.10 -14.23 -18.99
CA GLU A 371 -6.22 -14.77 -20.02
C GLU A 371 -7.02 -15.30 -21.22
N GLN A 372 -8.14 -16.00 -20.98
CA GLN A 372 -9.02 -16.47 -22.04
C GLN A 372 -9.64 -15.29 -22.82
N LEU A 373 -10.19 -14.29 -22.14
CA LEU A 373 -10.79 -13.11 -22.78
C LEU A 373 -9.77 -12.33 -23.63
N LEU A 374 -8.53 -12.20 -23.15
CA LEU A 374 -7.46 -11.54 -23.91
C LEU A 374 -7.03 -12.38 -25.12
N ALA A 375 -7.04 -13.68 -25.00
CA ALA A 375 -6.75 -14.59 -26.11
C ALA A 375 -7.81 -14.55 -27.22
N GLU A 376 -9.09 -14.42 -26.86
CA GLU A 376 -10.21 -14.35 -27.82
C GLU A 376 -10.25 -13.02 -28.59
N THR A 377 -9.77 -11.95 -28.00
CA THR A 377 -9.96 -10.58 -28.52
C THR A 377 -8.71 -9.95 -29.14
N GLY A 378 -7.56 -10.64 -29.12
CA GLY A 378 -6.28 -10.11 -29.60
C GLY A 378 -5.94 -10.50 -31.03
N SER A 379 -5.37 -9.57 -31.80
CA SER A 379 -4.78 -9.85 -33.13
C SER A 379 -3.52 -10.74 -33.09
N GLY A 380 -3.04 -11.07 -31.91
CA GLY A 380 -1.99 -12.05 -31.63
C GLY A 380 -2.56 -13.27 -30.91
N ALA A 381 -3.83 -13.58 -31.13
CA ALA A 381 -4.58 -14.62 -30.46
C ALA A 381 -3.77 -15.91 -30.38
N ARG A 382 -3.62 -16.42 -29.17
CA ARG A 382 -3.35 -17.81 -28.90
C ARG A 382 -4.33 -18.60 -29.76
N ARG A 383 -3.87 -19.21 -30.87
CA ARG A 383 -4.70 -20.20 -31.55
C ARG A 383 -5.06 -21.26 -30.51
N LEU A 384 -6.35 -21.50 -30.29
CA LEU A 384 -6.83 -22.59 -29.45
C LEU A 384 -6.06 -23.84 -29.86
N GLY A 385 -5.18 -24.36 -28.98
CA GLY A 385 -4.29 -25.47 -29.27
C GLY A 385 -2.79 -25.17 -29.21
N GLY A 386 -2.37 -23.88 -29.07
CA GLY A 386 -0.97 -23.51 -28.88
C GLY A 386 -0.50 -23.81 -27.45
N ALA A 387 0.53 -24.67 -27.29
CA ALA A 387 1.03 -25.18 -26.03
C ALA A 387 1.73 -24.12 -25.13
N SER A 388 1.89 -22.87 -25.59
CA SER A 388 2.64 -21.86 -24.84
C SER A 388 1.76 -21.03 -23.89
N PRO A 389 2.05 -20.97 -22.59
CA PRO A 389 1.37 -20.11 -21.64
C PRO A 389 1.73 -18.63 -21.83
N TRP A 390 2.68 -18.29 -22.70
CA TRP A 390 3.26 -16.98 -22.88
C TRP A 390 2.58 -16.21 -24.00
N PHE A 391 2.18 -14.96 -23.73
CA PHE A 391 1.58 -14.05 -24.70
C PHE A 391 1.91 -12.59 -24.40
N GLN A 392 1.79 -11.75 -25.41
CA GLN A 392 2.00 -10.29 -25.34
C GLN A 392 1.01 -9.66 -24.35
N GLY A 393 1.54 -8.88 -23.39
CA GLY A 393 0.74 -8.22 -22.34
C GLY A 393 0.41 -9.09 -21.14
N ARG A 394 0.94 -10.33 -21.05
CA ARG A 394 0.77 -11.14 -19.85
C ARG A 394 1.44 -10.50 -18.65
N LEU A 395 0.66 -10.23 -17.61
CA LEU A 395 1.17 -9.77 -16.31
C LEU A 395 1.61 -10.98 -15.49
N LEU A 396 2.75 -10.85 -14.84
CA LEU A 396 3.39 -11.89 -14.05
C LEU A 396 3.60 -11.41 -12.61
N LEU A 397 3.46 -12.31 -11.66
CA LEU A 397 3.81 -12.12 -10.26
C LEU A 397 4.79 -13.22 -9.86
N ILE A 398 5.96 -12.84 -9.42
CA ILE A 398 6.94 -13.77 -8.85
C ILE A 398 6.43 -14.28 -7.50
N THR A 399 6.50 -15.59 -7.28
CA THR A 399 5.98 -16.24 -6.08
C THR A 399 7.06 -16.87 -5.20
N GLU A 400 8.30 -16.84 -5.65
CA GLU A 400 9.45 -17.38 -4.94
C GLU A 400 10.68 -16.50 -5.16
N ASN A 401 11.48 -16.31 -4.12
CA ASN A 401 12.70 -15.52 -4.19
C ASN A 401 13.76 -16.22 -5.05
N SER A 402 14.33 -15.51 -6.01
CA SER A 402 15.45 -15.98 -6.82
C SER A 402 16.62 -15.00 -6.77
N TYR A 403 17.54 -15.26 -5.89
CA TYR A 403 18.76 -14.45 -5.74
C TYR A 403 19.64 -14.45 -7.01
N ARG A 404 19.59 -15.54 -7.77
CA ARG A 404 20.31 -15.67 -9.06
C ARG A 404 19.82 -14.65 -10.08
N HIS A 405 18.51 -14.43 -10.14
CA HIS A 405 17.88 -13.51 -11.10
C HIS A 405 17.66 -12.10 -10.49
N GLY A 406 17.87 -11.95 -9.17
CA GLY A 406 17.51 -10.73 -8.46
C GLY A 406 16.01 -10.44 -8.50
N LEU A 407 15.17 -11.49 -8.60
CA LEU A 407 13.71 -11.40 -8.58
C LEU A 407 13.20 -11.95 -7.25
N PHE A 408 12.23 -11.26 -6.66
CA PHE A 408 11.72 -11.57 -5.33
C PHE A 408 10.21 -11.82 -5.35
N ASN A 409 9.74 -12.53 -4.34
CA ASN A 409 8.31 -12.76 -4.16
C ASN A 409 7.57 -11.41 -4.06
N GLY A 410 6.57 -11.24 -4.92
CA GLY A 410 5.81 -10.00 -5.05
C GLY A 410 6.21 -9.12 -6.24
N ASP A 411 7.35 -9.38 -6.90
CA ASP A 411 7.75 -8.63 -8.08
C ASP A 411 6.74 -8.85 -9.22
N VAL A 412 6.34 -7.75 -9.85
CA VAL A 412 5.41 -7.77 -10.98
C VAL A 412 6.16 -7.50 -12.28
N GLY A 413 5.92 -8.36 -13.26
CA GLY A 413 6.49 -8.23 -14.58
C GLY A 413 5.43 -8.24 -15.67
N ILE A 414 5.85 -7.89 -16.90
CA ILE A 414 5.00 -7.93 -18.09
C ILE A 414 5.74 -8.58 -19.26
N CYS A 415 5.05 -9.42 -20.00
CA CYS A 415 5.58 -10.02 -21.23
C CYS A 415 5.34 -9.11 -22.41
N LEU A 416 6.40 -8.58 -23.02
CA LEU A 416 6.34 -7.80 -24.26
C LEU A 416 7.35 -8.32 -25.28
N ARG A 417 7.10 -8.09 -26.57
CA ARG A 417 8.06 -8.42 -27.62
C ARG A 417 9.16 -7.37 -27.63
N SER A 418 10.40 -7.82 -27.76
CA SER A 418 11.53 -6.92 -28.01
C SER A 418 11.47 -6.40 -29.44
N ASP A 419 11.74 -5.11 -29.64
CA ASP A 419 11.98 -4.59 -30.97
C ASP A 419 13.22 -5.27 -31.59
N PRO A 420 13.15 -5.76 -32.83
CA PRO A 420 14.29 -6.40 -33.48
C PRO A 420 15.51 -5.49 -33.65
N GLY A 421 15.36 -4.17 -33.41
CA GLY A 421 16.43 -3.17 -33.46
C GLY A 421 17.03 -2.76 -32.10
N ALA A 422 16.41 -3.11 -31.00
CA ALA A 422 16.94 -2.82 -29.67
C ALA A 422 17.87 -3.97 -29.23
N SER A 423 19.16 -3.83 -29.51
CA SER A 423 20.21 -4.70 -28.98
C SER A 423 20.09 -4.76 -27.45
N ALA A 424 19.82 -5.94 -26.92
CA ALA A 424 19.86 -6.20 -25.49
C ALA A 424 21.22 -5.73 -24.95
N ALA A 425 21.21 -4.79 -24.00
CA ALA A 425 22.40 -4.40 -23.29
C ALA A 425 22.97 -5.66 -22.58
N PRO A 426 24.31 -5.89 -22.62
CA PRO A 426 24.91 -7.15 -22.21
C PRO A 426 24.98 -7.25 -20.68
N GLY A 427 24.01 -7.93 -20.11
CA GLY A 427 23.97 -8.30 -18.68
C GLY A 427 24.34 -9.75 -18.40
N GLU A 428 24.97 -10.46 -19.32
CA GLU A 428 25.47 -11.82 -19.09
C GLU A 428 26.93 -11.96 -19.53
N ARG A 429 27.87 -11.66 -18.62
CA ARG A 429 29.20 -12.26 -18.75
C ARG A 429 29.14 -13.65 -18.13
N ALA A 430 28.77 -14.63 -18.95
CA ALA A 430 29.03 -16.03 -18.64
C ALA A 430 30.57 -16.22 -18.56
N HIS A 431 31.08 -16.55 -17.38
CA HIS A 431 32.41 -17.09 -17.23
C HIS A 431 32.45 -18.48 -17.83
N THR A 432 32.75 -18.59 -19.13
CA THR A 432 33.19 -19.84 -19.72
C THR A 432 34.72 -19.85 -19.73
N HIS A 433 35.27 -20.68 -18.87
CA HIS A 433 36.68 -21.10 -18.98
C HIS A 433 36.91 -21.75 -20.36
N GLY A 434 37.92 -21.23 -21.04
CA GLY A 434 38.32 -21.65 -22.36
C GLY A 434 38.72 -23.11 -22.49
N ARG A 435 38.39 -23.64 -23.63
CA ARG A 435 39.23 -24.66 -24.31
C ARG A 435 39.18 -24.37 -25.80
N SER A 436 40.32 -24.06 -26.33
CA SER A 436 40.60 -23.93 -27.76
C SER A 436 40.49 -25.28 -28.47
N GLY A 437 40.04 -25.29 -29.72
CA GLY A 437 40.19 -26.41 -30.62
C GLY A 437 39.34 -26.31 -31.86
N ALA A 438 39.99 -25.99 -32.96
CA ALA A 438 39.51 -25.84 -34.33
C ALA A 438 38.58 -26.93 -34.87
N THR A 439 37.64 -26.60 -35.77
CA THR A 439 37.75 -26.88 -37.22
C THR A 439 36.43 -26.50 -37.91
N ALA A 440 36.57 -25.88 -39.07
CA ALA A 440 35.48 -25.52 -39.98
C ALA A 440 34.80 -26.76 -40.57
N GLY A 441 33.46 -26.74 -40.64
CA GLY A 441 32.64 -27.69 -41.36
C GLY A 441 31.30 -27.09 -41.74
N ALA A 442 31.19 -26.63 -42.96
CA ALA A 442 29.95 -26.17 -43.56
C ALA A 442 28.96 -27.33 -43.70
N ALA A 443 27.87 -27.32 -42.94
CA ALA A 443 26.71 -28.15 -43.19
C ALA A 443 25.52 -27.26 -43.52
N ARG A 444 25.05 -27.36 -44.73
CA ARG A 444 23.75 -26.82 -45.20
C ARG A 444 22.67 -27.51 -44.41
N SER A 445 21.92 -26.79 -43.61
CA SER A 445 20.71 -27.26 -42.94
C SER A 445 19.50 -26.88 -43.77
N GLU A 446 18.65 -27.85 -43.99
CA GLU A 446 17.40 -27.83 -44.72
C GLU A 446 16.44 -26.79 -44.20
N ALA A 447 15.65 -26.21 -45.11
CA ALA A 447 14.70 -25.14 -44.84
C ALA A 447 13.59 -25.60 -43.87
N ASP A 448 13.50 -24.92 -42.76
CA ASP A 448 12.44 -25.04 -41.76
C ASP A 448 11.13 -24.44 -42.36
N PRO A 449 10.00 -25.19 -42.45
CA PRO A 449 8.77 -24.71 -43.08
C PRO A 449 7.99 -23.65 -42.27
N HIS A 450 8.57 -23.07 -41.19
CA HIS A 450 7.96 -22.01 -40.41
C HIS A 450 8.53 -20.59 -40.64
N ALA A 451 9.23 -20.38 -41.75
CA ALA A 451 9.80 -19.06 -42.13
C ALA A 451 8.75 -18.02 -42.61
N GLY A 452 7.52 -18.06 -42.10
CA GLY A 452 6.42 -17.16 -42.47
C GLY A 452 6.10 -16.04 -41.49
N GLN A 453 6.93 -15.78 -40.44
CA GLN A 453 6.75 -14.67 -39.49
C GLN A 453 8.05 -13.89 -39.26
N ALA A 454 8.71 -13.47 -40.32
CA ALA A 454 9.82 -12.54 -40.27
C ALA A 454 9.29 -11.13 -39.93
N GLY A 455 9.38 -10.70 -38.66
CA GLY A 455 9.05 -9.32 -38.24
C GLY A 455 8.69 -9.09 -36.79
N GLN A 456 8.43 -10.15 -36.01
CA GLN A 456 8.09 -9.95 -34.60
C GLN A 456 9.27 -10.39 -33.70
N GLY A 457 9.83 -9.46 -32.89
CA GLY A 457 10.89 -9.76 -31.94
C GLY A 457 10.49 -10.85 -30.92
N ALA A 458 11.48 -11.42 -30.23
CA ALA A 458 11.27 -12.44 -29.21
C ALA A 458 10.41 -11.91 -28.04
N LEU A 459 9.59 -12.76 -27.45
CA LEU A 459 8.85 -12.41 -26.23
C LEU A 459 9.78 -12.41 -25.03
N VAL A 460 9.83 -11.30 -24.30
CA VAL A 460 10.66 -11.06 -23.11
C VAL A 460 9.78 -10.72 -21.93
N ALA A 461 10.07 -11.28 -20.77
CA ALA A 461 9.45 -10.90 -19.50
C ALA A 461 10.25 -9.77 -18.86
N TRP A 462 9.64 -8.60 -18.75
CA TRP A 462 10.25 -7.39 -18.25
C TRP A 462 9.85 -7.13 -16.81
N PHE A 463 10.81 -6.77 -15.98
CA PHE A 463 10.64 -6.39 -14.57
C PHE A 463 11.35 -5.07 -14.31
N GLU A 464 10.97 -4.36 -13.25
CA GLU A 464 11.67 -3.18 -12.77
C GLU A 464 13.13 -3.50 -12.44
N GLY A 465 14.06 -2.60 -12.78
CA GLY A 465 15.49 -2.70 -12.49
C GLY A 465 15.90 -1.91 -11.25
N ASP A 466 17.19 -1.93 -10.90
CA ASP A 466 17.70 -1.28 -9.68
C ASP A 466 17.83 0.26 -9.78
N GLY A 467 17.35 0.90 -10.84
CA GLY A 467 17.36 2.35 -11.07
C GLY A 467 16.01 2.87 -11.53
N ASP A 468 15.78 4.17 -11.31
CA ASP A 468 14.53 4.82 -11.70
C ASP A 468 14.29 4.70 -13.22
N GLY A 469 13.18 4.05 -13.58
CA GLY A 469 12.84 3.77 -14.99
C GLY A 469 13.67 2.70 -15.68
N GLN A 470 14.60 2.04 -15.00
CA GLN A 470 15.34 0.91 -15.56
C GLN A 470 14.48 -0.36 -15.56
N VAL A 471 14.65 -1.17 -16.58
CA VAL A 471 13.97 -2.47 -16.71
C VAL A 471 14.97 -3.58 -17.00
N ARG A 472 14.66 -4.78 -16.51
CA ARG A 472 15.44 -5.99 -16.75
C ARG A 472 14.58 -6.98 -17.51
N GLY A 473 15.11 -7.49 -18.63
CA GLY A 473 14.44 -8.47 -19.47
C GLY A 473 14.95 -9.89 -19.19
N PHE A 474 14.03 -10.83 -19.11
CA PHE A 474 14.33 -12.25 -18.92
C PHE A 474 13.63 -13.09 -19.98
N HIS A 475 14.28 -14.17 -20.40
CA HIS A 475 13.57 -15.16 -21.19
C HIS A 475 12.46 -15.81 -20.35
N PRO A 476 11.20 -15.87 -20.81
CA PRO A 476 10.09 -16.32 -19.99
C PRO A 476 10.29 -17.71 -19.37
N ALA A 477 10.95 -18.65 -20.06
CA ALA A 477 11.23 -19.99 -19.55
C ALA A 477 12.33 -20.03 -18.46
N ALA A 478 13.08 -18.95 -18.27
CA ALA A 478 14.13 -18.86 -17.24
C ALA A 478 13.63 -18.27 -15.92
N LEU A 479 12.36 -17.83 -15.86
CA LEU A 479 11.80 -17.23 -14.67
C LEU A 479 11.65 -18.24 -13.52
N PRO A 480 11.82 -17.78 -12.26
CA PRO A 480 11.46 -18.59 -11.09
C PRO A 480 9.95 -18.83 -11.03
N ALA A 481 9.48 -19.48 -9.97
CA ALA A 481 8.06 -19.72 -9.77
C ALA A 481 7.25 -18.42 -9.84
N HIS A 482 6.21 -18.43 -10.66
CA HIS A 482 5.40 -17.25 -10.96
C HIS A 482 3.95 -17.63 -11.24
N GLU A 483 3.07 -16.64 -11.18
CA GLU A 483 1.66 -16.78 -11.58
C GLU A 483 1.21 -15.52 -12.33
N SER A 484 0.01 -15.55 -12.92
CA SER A 484 -0.55 -14.38 -13.58
C SER A 484 -0.97 -13.33 -12.56
N ALA A 485 -0.79 -12.05 -12.92
CA ALA A 485 -0.93 -10.90 -12.03
C ALA A 485 -2.05 -9.91 -12.42
N PHE A 486 -3.01 -10.31 -13.27
CA PHE A 486 -4.18 -9.49 -13.54
C PHE A 486 -5.06 -9.33 -12.30
N ALA A 487 -5.24 -10.45 -11.59
CA ALA A 487 -5.89 -10.51 -10.29
C ALA A 487 -4.92 -11.09 -9.25
N MET A 488 -4.93 -10.53 -8.04
CA MET A 488 -4.14 -11.04 -6.91
C MET A 488 -4.93 -10.97 -5.61
N THR A 489 -4.50 -11.72 -4.59
CA THR A 489 -5.13 -11.61 -3.28
C THR A 489 -4.70 -10.33 -2.57
N VAL A 490 -5.56 -9.81 -1.67
CA VAL A 490 -5.24 -8.66 -0.81
C VAL A 490 -3.93 -8.89 -0.04
N HIS A 491 -3.68 -10.12 0.43
CA HIS A 491 -2.42 -10.46 1.10
C HIS A 491 -1.19 -10.24 0.21
N LYS A 492 -1.26 -10.61 -1.08
CA LYS A 492 -0.16 -10.41 -2.02
C LYS A 492 0.00 -8.96 -2.47
N ALA A 493 -1.03 -8.15 -2.27
CA ALA A 493 -1.01 -6.72 -2.55
C ALA A 493 -0.48 -5.88 -1.37
N GLN A 494 -0.17 -6.50 -0.22
CA GLN A 494 0.45 -5.78 0.91
C GLN A 494 1.75 -5.12 0.47
N GLY A 495 2.00 -3.91 0.97
CA GLY A 495 3.15 -3.10 0.54
C GLY A 495 3.00 -2.48 -0.87
N SER A 496 1.92 -2.75 -1.62
CA SER A 496 1.65 -2.14 -2.93
C SER A 496 0.45 -1.18 -2.85
N GLU A 497 0.37 -0.21 -3.75
CA GLU A 497 -0.77 0.69 -3.94
C GLU A 497 -1.03 0.85 -5.45
N PHE A 498 -2.28 1.10 -5.82
CA PHE A 498 -2.71 1.22 -7.20
C PHE A 498 -3.61 2.46 -7.34
N ASP A 499 -3.66 3.06 -8.51
CA ASP A 499 -4.57 4.20 -8.72
C ASP A 499 -6.02 3.72 -8.60
N ASP A 500 -6.38 2.67 -9.32
CA ASP A 500 -7.72 2.11 -9.36
C ASP A 500 -7.72 0.66 -8.83
N VAL A 501 -8.54 0.38 -7.85
CA VAL A 501 -8.67 -0.94 -7.24
C VAL A 501 -10.06 -1.50 -7.46
N TRP A 502 -10.13 -2.70 -8.01
CA TRP A 502 -11.34 -3.53 -8.02
C TRP A 502 -11.21 -4.59 -6.92
N LEU A 503 -11.94 -4.43 -5.82
CA LEU A 503 -11.94 -5.39 -4.72
C LEU A 503 -13.16 -6.29 -4.82
N GLN A 504 -12.93 -7.55 -5.21
CA GLN A 504 -13.96 -8.58 -5.30
C GLN A 504 -14.00 -9.42 -4.04
N LEU A 505 -15.11 -9.39 -3.35
CA LEU A 505 -15.40 -10.30 -2.23
C LEU A 505 -16.03 -11.59 -2.77
N PRO A 506 -15.88 -12.72 -2.04
CA PRO A 506 -16.56 -13.96 -2.38
C PRO A 506 -18.07 -13.84 -2.13
N THR A 507 -18.87 -14.66 -2.82
CA THR A 507 -20.34 -14.68 -2.64
C THR A 507 -20.79 -15.31 -1.32
N ARG A 508 -19.89 -16.05 -0.66
CA ARG A 508 -20.14 -16.71 0.63
C ARG A 508 -19.04 -16.37 1.62
N ASP A 509 -19.36 -16.43 2.90
CA ASP A 509 -18.39 -16.20 3.95
C ASP A 509 -17.17 -17.14 3.80
N ALA A 510 -15.99 -16.59 4.05
CA ALA A 510 -14.72 -17.29 4.01
C ALA A 510 -13.91 -16.96 5.27
N ARG A 511 -13.20 -17.94 5.80
CA ARG A 511 -12.41 -17.80 7.05
C ARG A 511 -11.34 -16.71 7.00
N VAL A 512 -10.88 -16.36 5.80
CA VAL A 512 -9.87 -15.31 5.57
C VAL A 512 -10.44 -13.89 5.64
N LEU A 513 -11.77 -13.77 5.54
CA LEU A 513 -12.44 -12.47 5.63
C LEU A 513 -12.33 -11.94 7.06
N SER A 514 -11.84 -10.73 7.16
CA SER A 514 -11.73 -10.00 8.42
C SER A 514 -11.79 -8.50 8.17
N ARG A 515 -11.94 -7.74 9.24
CA ARG A 515 -11.92 -6.28 9.22
C ARG A 515 -10.61 -5.77 8.60
N GLU A 516 -9.48 -6.33 9.00
CA GLU A 516 -8.14 -5.96 8.53
C GLU A 516 -7.96 -6.30 7.04
N LEU A 517 -8.59 -7.38 6.54
CA LEU A 517 -8.57 -7.70 5.11
C LEU A 517 -9.32 -6.66 4.29
N LEU A 518 -10.53 -6.28 4.73
CA LEU A 518 -11.30 -5.23 4.06
C LEU A 518 -10.55 -3.90 4.11
N TYR A 519 -10.07 -3.50 5.28
CA TYR A 519 -9.30 -2.28 5.46
C TYR A 519 -8.05 -2.26 4.56
N THR A 520 -7.26 -3.34 4.58
CA THR A 520 -6.08 -3.46 3.73
C THR A 520 -6.45 -3.37 2.24
N GLY A 521 -7.51 -4.07 1.83
CA GLY A 521 -7.96 -4.08 0.44
C GLY A 521 -8.37 -2.71 -0.07
N ILE A 522 -9.22 -1.99 0.66
CA ILE A 522 -9.70 -0.66 0.26
C ILE A 522 -8.57 0.38 0.26
N THR A 523 -7.65 0.29 1.22
CA THR A 523 -6.53 1.23 1.36
C THR A 523 -5.41 1.03 0.34
N ARG A 524 -5.53 0.03 -0.55
CA ARG A 524 -4.63 -0.09 -1.73
C ARG A 524 -4.97 0.90 -2.83
N ALA A 525 -6.18 1.47 -2.82
CA ALA A 525 -6.63 2.47 -3.79
C ALA A 525 -6.08 3.87 -3.49
N ARG A 526 -5.65 4.58 -4.54
CA ARG A 526 -5.19 5.98 -4.47
C ARG A 526 -6.21 6.96 -5.05
N ARG A 527 -7.02 6.55 -6.03
CA ARG A 527 -7.92 7.40 -6.80
C ARG A 527 -9.32 6.84 -6.93
N ALA A 528 -9.46 5.54 -7.20
CA ALA A 528 -10.75 4.93 -7.34
C ALA A 528 -10.81 3.53 -6.71
N LEU A 529 -11.92 3.25 -6.05
CA LEU A 529 -12.23 1.96 -5.45
C LEU A 529 -13.55 1.44 -6.02
N HIS A 530 -13.52 0.27 -6.63
CA HIS A 530 -14.70 -0.53 -6.97
C HIS A 530 -14.79 -1.70 -6.00
N LEU A 531 -15.75 -1.70 -5.09
CA LEU A 531 -16.00 -2.76 -4.14
C LEU A 531 -17.20 -3.58 -4.58
N ALA A 532 -17.00 -4.88 -4.84
CA ALA A 532 -18.06 -5.81 -5.21
C ALA A 532 -18.25 -6.88 -4.12
N GLY A 533 -19.47 -7.06 -3.66
CA GLY A 533 -19.81 -8.03 -2.62
C GLY A 533 -21.21 -7.82 -2.05
N ASN A 534 -21.68 -8.79 -1.26
CA ASN A 534 -23.00 -8.71 -0.63
C ASN A 534 -22.90 -8.28 0.84
N GLU A 535 -24.01 -7.77 1.37
CA GLU A 535 -24.13 -7.30 2.75
C GLU A 535 -23.73 -8.35 3.78
N ALA A 536 -24.16 -9.60 3.62
CA ALA A 536 -23.89 -10.66 4.59
C ALA A 536 -22.40 -10.94 4.73
N VAL A 537 -21.66 -10.94 3.62
CA VAL A 537 -20.20 -11.14 3.59
C VAL A 537 -19.46 -9.94 4.21
N ILE A 538 -19.91 -8.71 3.92
CA ILE A 538 -19.33 -7.49 4.50
C ILE A 538 -19.54 -7.48 6.02
N ARG A 539 -20.75 -7.75 6.50
CA ARG A 539 -21.05 -7.84 7.95
C ARG A 539 -20.22 -8.91 8.65
N SER A 540 -20.11 -10.10 8.04
CA SER A 540 -19.28 -11.19 8.56
C SER A 540 -17.81 -10.82 8.66
N ALA A 541 -17.27 -10.15 7.64
CA ALA A 541 -15.89 -9.67 7.63
C ALA A 541 -15.64 -8.63 8.73
N LEU A 542 -16.55 -7.65 8.89
CA LEU A 542 -16.42 -6.59 9.89
C LEU A 542 -16.54 -7.09 11.33
N ALA A 543 -17.31 -8.15 11.55
CA ALA A 543 -17.44 -8.80 12.86
C ALA A 543 -16.20 -9.61 13.27
N ARG A 544 -15.30 -9.91 12.33
CA ARG A 544 -14.14 -10.79 12.56
C ARG A 544 -12.85 -10.01 12.56
N HIS A 545 -12.02 -10.25 13.58
CA HIS A 545 -10.64 -9.79 13.63
C HIS A 545 -9.66 -10.84 13.10
N ALA A 546 -8.64 -10.40 12.38
CA ALA A 546 -7.52 -11.26 11.95
C ALA A 546 -6.50 -11.51 13.07
N ALA A 547 -6.80 -11.11 14.32
CA ALA A 547 -5.88 -11.17 15.43
C ALA A 547 -5.30 -12.58 15.65
N ARG A 548 -4.00 -12.64 15.86
CA ARG A 548 -3.25 -13.86 16.18
C ARG A 548 -2.62 -13.71 17.55
N ILE A 549 -2.93 -14.62 18.44
CA ILE A 549 -2.46 -14.58 19.83
C ILE A 549 -1.09 -15.27 19.91
N SER A 550 -0.07 -14.52 20.31
CA SER A 550 1.29 -15.06 20.55
C SER A 550 1.73 -14.98 22.03
N GLY A 551 0.95 -14.34 22.89
CA GLY A 551 1.33 -14.05 24.27
C GLY A 551 2.40 -12.96 24.42
N LEU A 552 2.88 -12.36 23.31
CA LEU A 552 3.93 -11.34 23.33
C LEU A 552 3.46 -10.07 24.04
N ALA A 553 2.23 -9.59 23.78
CA ALA A 553 1.66 -8.41 24.44
C ALA A 553 1.68 -8.54 25.97
N TRP A 554 1.28 -9.69 26.47
CA TRP A 554 1.30 -10.00 27.89
C TRP A 554 2.73 -10.00 28.48
N ARG A 555 3.70 -10.57 27.77
CA ARG A 555 5.12 -10.55 28.19
C ARG A 555 5.74 -9.15 28.19
N LEU A 556 5.25 -8.28 27.32
CA LEU A 556 5.69 -6.88 27.26
C LEU A 556 4.97 -5.98 28.27
N GLY A 557 4.15 -6.55 29.17
CA GLY A 557 3.42 -5.79 30.21
C GLY A 557 2.19 -5.06 29.68
N GLY A 558 1.64 -5.50 28.54
CA GLY A 558 0.34 -5.04 28.06
C GLY A 558 -0.77 -5.53 29.02
N SER A 559 -1.77 -4.69 29.30
CA SER A 559 -2.94 -5.09 30.08
C SER A 559 -3.66 -6.25 29.38
N SER A 560 -4.15 -7.19 30.18
CA SER A 560 -4.88 -8.37 29.71
C SER A 560 -6.32 -8.09 29.29
N ASP A 561 -6.66 -6.87 28.92
CA ASP A 561 -7.94 -6.56 28.29
C ASP A 561 -7.96 -7.18 26.88
N THR A 562 -8.01 -8.50 26.87
CA THR A 562 -8.46 -9.26 25.71
C THR A 562 -9.87 -8.75 25.40
N PRO A 563 -10.18 -8.35 24.16
CA PRO A 563 -11.58 -8.22 23.77
C PRO A 563 -12.21 -9.55 24.11
N GLN A 564 -13.16 -9.54 25.03
CA GLN A 564 -13.91 -10.75 25.39
C GLN A 564 -14.38 -11.37 24.09
N ALA A 565 -13.76 -12.49 23.74
CA ALA A 565 -14.33 -13.39 22.77
C ALA A 565 -15.76 -13.61 23.26
N SER A 566 -16.72 -13.05 22.54
CA SER A 566 -18.14 -13.24 22.80
C SER A 566 -18.33 -14.70 23.09
N ALA A 567 -18.75 -15.00 24.31
CA ALA A 567 -18.91 -16.33 24.83
C ALA A 567 -19.61 -17.19 23.77
N ILE A 568 -18.85 -18.04 23.10
CA ILE A 568 -19.43 -19.15 22.36
C ILE A 568 -20.17 -19.93 23.40
N SER A 569 -21.48 -19.77 23.39
CA SER A 569 -22.38 -20.55 24.20
C SER A 569 -22.11 -22.04 23.97
N THR A 570 -21.32 -22.64 24.85
CA THR A 570 -21.20 -24.08 24.95
C THR A 570 -22.51 -24.63 25.42
N LYS A 571 -23.42 -24.90 24.51
CA LYS A 571 -24.61 -25.66 24.78
C LYS A 571 -24.82 -26.73 23.71
N ALA A 572 -24.04 -27.78 23.81
CA ALA A 572 -24.43 -29.17 23.52
C ALA A 572 -23.35 -30.09 24.08
N PRO A 573 -23.63 -31.01 24.98
CA PRO A 573 -22.69 -32.07 25.31
C PRO A 573 -22.51 -32.96 24.08
N LEU A 574 -21.23 -33.23 23.76
CA LEU A 574 -20.88 -34.21 22.73
C LEU A 574 -21.52 -35.58 23.11
N PRO A 575 -22.10 -36.33 22.18
CA PRO A 575 -22.55 -37.69 22.45
C PRO A 575 -21.33 -38.54 22.82
N GLU A 576 -21.48 -39.33 23.90
CA GLU A 576 -20.48 -40.30 24.31
C GLU A 576 -20.19 -41.29 23.18
N PRO A 577 -18.93 -41.65 22.92
CA PRO A 577 -18.59 -42.66 21.95
C PRO A 577 -19.12 -44.04 22.41
N PRO A 578 -19.62 -44.87 21.50
CA PRO A 578 -20.07 -46.20 21.84
C PRO A 578 -18.91 -47.02 22.39
N ALA A 579 -19.13 -47.67 23.54
CA ALA A 579 -18.19 -48.57 24.16
C ALA A 579 -17.88 -49.76 23.23
N GLY A 580 -16.60 -49.93 22.89
CA GLY A 580 -16.11 -51.18 22.31
C GLY A 580 -15.44 -51.09 20.95
N VAL A 581 -14.32 -50.37 20.85
CA VAL A 581 -13.31 -50.64 19.79
C VAL A 581 -11.92 -50.54 20.43
N PRO A 582 -11.08 -51.57 20.34
CA PRO A 582 -9.73 -51.53 20.93
C PRO A 582 -8.82 -50.62 20.12
N VAL A 583 -8.14 -49.73 20.84
CA VAL A 583 -7.09 -48.87 20.30
C VAL A 583 -5.88 -49.72 19.97
N GLN A 584 -5.61 -49.95 18.69
CA GLN A 584 -4.29 -50.41 18.23
C GLN A 584 -3.40 -49.19 18.06
N GLY A 585 -2.30 -49.20 18.79
CA GLY A 585 -1.24 -48.20 18.66
C GLY A 585 -0.41 -48.37 17.38
N ALA A 586 0.04 -47.24 16.85
CA ALA A 586 1.22 -47.11 16.01
C ALA A 586 1.61 -45.61 16.08
N LEU A 587 2.66 -45.28 16.66
CA LEU A 587 4.04 -44.98 16.20
C LEU A 587 4.12 -44.37 14.77
N PHE A 588 4.46 -43.18 14.76
CA PHE A 588 5.30 -42.25 14.00
C PHE A 588 4.61 -40.91 13.80
#